data_eec3d4b68ff67027969914d052ce5a8a
#
_entry.id   eec3d4b68ff67027969914d052ce5a8a
#
_cell.length_a   1.000
_cell.length_b   1.000
_cell.length_c   1.000
_cell.angle_alpha   90.00
_cell.angle_beta   90.00
_cell.angle_gamma   90.00
#
_symmetry.space_group_name_H-M   'P 1'
#
loop_
_entity.id
_entity.type
_entity.pdbx_description
1 polymer ?
#
loop_
_entity_poly.entity_id
_entity_poly.type
_entity_poly.pdbx_seq_one_letter_code
_entity_poly.pdbx_strand_id
1 'polypeptide(L)'
;MTPLTKQLYFTTSTVIDWVDIFSRPAYRHIVVESLDYCQQQKGLRIYAWVLMTNHLHMVVDTEGKQTVGDILRDFKKFTNKKILKVLETDEHESRRIWMLDRFRFAGANDRRITNYRFWQEGNHIEEIYTQEFLWQKINYIHQNPVRAEIVTRAEDYLYSSAIN
;
A
#
# COMPACT_ATOMS: atom_id res chain seq x y z
N MET A 1 -14.56 -6.76 -25.69
CA MET A 1 -14.16 -6.15 -24.40
C MET A 1 -15.29 -5.28 -23.87
N THR A 2 -15.63 -5.44 -22.61
CA THR A 2 -16.75 -4.73 -21.98
C THR A 2 -16.23 -3.51 -21.24
N PRO A 3 -16.58 -2.27 -21.66
CA PRO A 3 -16.11 -1.07 -20.97
C PRO A 3 -16.72 -0.94 -19.59
N LEU A 4 -15.98 -0.29 -18.69
CA LEU A 4 -16.49 0.04 -17.36
C LEU A 4 -17.37 1.29 -17.42
N THR A 5 -18.39 1.33 -16.56
CA THR A 5 -19.31 2.48 -16.44
C THR A 5 -18.75 3.56 -15.50
N LYS A 6 -17.70 3.26 -14.74
CA LYS A 6 -17.03 4.19 -13.83
C LYS A 6 -15.52 4.00 -13.91
N GLN A 7 -14.80 5.06 -13.52
CA GLN A 7 -13.36 5.10 -13.60
C GLN A 7 -12.75 4.42 -12.38
N LEU A 8 -12.07 3.31 -12.60
CA LEU A 8 -11.36 2.55 -11.57
C LEU A 8 -9.85 2.56 -11.85
N TYR A 9 -9.07 2.39 -10.80
CA TYR A 9 -7.61 2.41 -10.87
C TYR A 9 -7.01 1.24 -10.11
N PHE A 10 -5.98 0.63 -10.69
CA PHE A 10 -5.09 -0.29 -10.00
C PHE A 10 -3.89 0.50 -9.48
N THR A 11 -3.56 0.35 -8.20
CA THR A 11 -2.47 1.08 -7.56
C THR A 11 -1.46 0.14 -6.93
N THR A 12 -0.19 0.58 -6.92
CA THR A 12 0.90 -0.14 -6.27
C THR A 12 1.72 0.85 -5.43
N SER A 13 1.88 0.54 -4.15
CA SER A 13 2.75 1.30 -3.25
C SER A 13 3.78 0.34 -2.68
N THR A 14 5.07 0.60 -2.91
CA THR A 14 6.16 -0.30 -2.54
C THR A 14 7.09 0.38 -1.54
N VAL A 15 7.51 -0.37 -0.53
CA VAL A 15 8.49 0.09 0.46
C VAL A 15 9.87 0.18 -0.20
N ILE A 16 10.64 1.20 0.17
CA ILE A 16 12.03 1.38 -0.29
C ILE A 16 12.83 0.08 -0.10
N ASP A 17 13.61 -0.30 -1.12
CA ASP A 17 14.47 -1.49 -1.14
C ASP A 17 13.73 -2.78 -0.79
N TRP A 18 12.41 -2.82 -1.00
CA TRP A 18 11.53 -3.97 -0.68
C TRP A 18 11.71 -4.47 0.76
N VAL A 19 11.96 -3.56 1.71
CA VAL A 19 12.08 -3.91 3.13
C VAL A 19 10.79 -4.52 3.65
N ASP A 20 10.89 -5.71 4.24
CA ASP A 20 9.75 -6.51 4.69
C ASP A 20 9.16 -6.04 6.03
N ILE A 21 8.96 -4.74 6.20
CA ILE A 21 8.49 -4.15 7.46
C ILE A 21 7.09 -4.64 7.86
N PHE A 22 6.24 -4.93 6.85
CA PHE A 22 4.88 -5.41 7.10
C PHE A 22 4.81 -6.89 7.49
N SER A 23 5.94 -7.55 7.72
CA SER A 23 5.97 -8.84 8.40
C SER A 23 5.56 -8.71 9.87
N ARG A 24 5.58 -7.50 10.44
CA ARG A 24 5.18 -7.21 11.83
C ARG A 24 3.77 -6.60 11.88
N PRO A 25 2.87 -7.12 12.72
CA PRO A 25 1.49 -6.61 12.84
C PRO A 25 1.39 -5.12 13.16
N ALA A 26 2.27 -4.58 14.00
CA ALA A 26 2.24 -3.18 14.39
C ALA A 26 2.27 -2.23 13.19
N TYR A 27 3.08 -2.53 12.17
CA TYR A 27 3.21 -1.69 10.97
C TYR A 27 2.06 -1.92 9.98
N ARG A 28 1.55 -3.15 9.89
CA ARG A 28 0.34 -3.44 9.10
C ARG A 28 -0.87 -2.69 9.62
N HIS A 29 -1.04 -2.61 10.93
CA HIS A 29 -2.15 -1.87 11.55
C HIS A 29 -2.12 -0.40 11.19
N ILE A 30 -0.95 0.23 11.14
CA ILE A 30 -0.81 1.64 10.72
C ILE A 30 -1.35 1.84 9.31
N VAL A 31 -1.02 0.95 8.38
CA VAL A 31 -1.50 1.01 6.99
C VAL A 31 -3.01 0.83 6.93
N VAL A 32 -3.54 -0.21 7.57
CA VAL A 32 -4.97 -0.53 7.54
C VAL A 32 -5.81 0.60 8.17
N GLU A 33 -5.40 1.12 9.31
CA GLU A 33 -6.08 2.25 9.96
C GLU A 33 -6.05 3.51 9.09
N SER A 34 -4.93 3.75 8.41
CA SER A 34 -4.80 4.89 7.50
C SER A 34 -5.68 4.76 6.26
N LEU A 35 -5.82 3.55 5.72
CA LEU A 35 -6.75 3.29 4.60
C LEU A 35 -8.20 3.47 5.03
N ASP A 36 -8.56 2.99 6.22
CA ASP A 36 -9.90 3.21 6.77
C ASP A 36 -10.19 4.70 6.91
N TYR A 37 -9.25 5.48 7.45
CA TYR A 37 -9.37 6.94 7.52
C TYR A 37 -9.59 7.56 6.13
N CYS A 38 -8.84 7.13 5.13
CA CYS A 38 -9.01 7.63 3.75
C CYS A 38 -10.39 7.31 3.19
N GLN A 39 -10.96 6.15 3.51
CA GLN A 39 -12.31 5.80 3.11
C GLN A 39 -13.36 6.67 3.82
N GLN A 40 -13.22 6.86 5.11
CA GLN A 40 -14.20 7.61 5.91
C GLN A 40 -14.13 9.12 5.68
N GLN A 41 -12.94 9.69 5.51
CA GLN A 41 -12.72 11.14 5.53
C GLN A 41 -12.32 11.74 4.18
N LYS A 42 -11.83 10.94 3.24
CA LYS A 42 -11.30 11.45 1.95
C LYS A 42 -12.05 10.95 0.73
N GLY A 43 -13.06 10.11 0.93
CA GLY A 43 -13.87 9.60 -0.18
C GLY A 43 -13.19 8.51 -1.00
N LEU A 44 -12.16 7.86 -0.48
CA LEU A 44 -11.56 6.70 -1.13
C LEU A 44 -12.52 5.51 -1.05
N ARG A 45 -12.68 4.77 -2.16
CA ARG A 45 -13.42 3.51 -2.17
C ARG A 45 -12.47 2.41 -2.62
N ILE A 46 -12.36 1.37 -1.81
CA ILE A 46 -11.48 0.22 -2.06
C ILE A 46 -12.33 -0.98 -2.44
N TYR A 47 -12.14 -1.50 -3.64
CA TYR A 47 -12.89 -2.66 -4.17
C TYR A 47 -12.12 -3.97 -3.99
N ALA A 48 -10.81 -3.91 -4.06
CA ALA A 48 -9.93 -5.04 -3.78
C ALA A 48 -8.60 -4.52 -3.26
N TRP A 49 -7.97 -5.30 -2.38
CA TRP A 49 -6.67 -4.94 -1.82
C TRP A 49 -5.91 -6.15 -1.30
N VAL A 50 -4.60 -6.01 -1.23
CA VAL A 50 -3.69 -6.93 -0.51
C VAL A 50 -2.50 -6.13 0.02
N LEU A 51 -2.22 -6.31 1.32
CA LEU A 51 -1.02 -5.78 1.94
C LEU A 51 -0.01 -6.91 2.11
N MET A 52 0.99 -6.94 1.25
CA MET A 52 2.11 -7.87 1.32
C MET A 52 3.15 -7.36 2.32
N THR A 53 4.22 -8.12 2.54
CA THR A 53 5.26 -7.76 3.54
C THR A 53 5.98 -6.45 3.19
N ASN A 54 5.98 -6.04 1.93
CA ASN A 54 6.74 -4.87 1.45
C ASN A 54 6.01 -4.02 0.41
N HIS A 55 4.74 -4.31 0.10
CA HIS A 55 3.97 -3.52 -0.85
C HIS A 55 2.46 -3.68 -0.65
N LEU A 56 1.72 -2.72 -1.20
CA LEU A 56 0.27 -2.65 -1.16
C LEU A 56 -0.27 -2.52 -2.58
N HIS A 57 -1.16 -3.43 -2.97
CA HIS A 57 -1.95 -3.31 -4.20
C HIS A 57 -3.40 -3.04 -3.88
N MET A 58 -4.03 -2.19 -4.67
CA MET A 58 -5.47 -1.90 -4.52
C MET A 58 -6.14 -1.70 -5.88
N VAL A 59 -7.43 -1.98 -5.92
CA VAL A 59 -8.35 -1.45 -6.95
C VAL A 59 -9.23 -0.43 -6.26
N VAL A 60 -9.20 0.82 -6.73
CA VAL A 60 -9.84 1.95 -6.06
C VAL A 60 -10.53 2.90 -7.05
N ASP A 61 -11.45 3.69 -6.51
CA ASP A 61 -11.90 4.95 -7.08
C ASP A 61 -12.07 5.98 -5.96
N THR A 62 -12.60 7.15 -6.29
CA THR A 62 -12.89 8.21 -5.32
C THR A 62 -14.27 8.80 -5.57
N GLU A 63 -14.85 9.38 -4.54
CA GLU A 63 -16.12 10.12 -4.64
C GLU A 63 -16.01 11.43 -5.43
N GLY A 64 -14.80 11.83 -5.85
CA GLY A 64 -14.56 12.93 -6.78
C GLY A 64 -14.16 14.26 -6.16
N LYS A 65 -14.12 14.40 -4.83
CA LYS A 65 -13.65 15.64 -4.17
C LYS A 65 -12.13 15.78 -4.25
N GLN A 66 -11.42 14.63 -4.14
CA GLN A 66 -9.98 14.54 -4.32
C GLN A 66 -9.69 13.45 -5.36
N THR A 67 -8.57 13.58 -6.07
CA THR A 67 -8.12 12.52 -6.97
C THR A 67 -7.53 11.35 -6.18
N VAL A 68 -7.49 10.17 -6.79
CA VAL A 68 -6.80 9.01 -6.21
C VAL A 68 -5.33 9.37 -5.90
N GLY A 69 -4.67 10.10 -6.81
CA GLY A 69 -3.29 10.55 -6.62
C GLY A 69 -3.12 11.44 -5.39
N ASP A 70 -4.04 12.39 -5.16
CA ASP A 70 -4.01 13.26 -3.98
C ASP A 70 -4.18 12.47 -2.68
N ILE A 71 -5.13 11.54 -2.67
CA ILE A 71 -5.38 10.69 -1.50
C ILE A 71 -4.16 9.81 -1.18
N LEU A 72 -3.55 9.20 -2.21
CA LEU A 72 -2.36 8.36 -2.03
C LEU A 72 -1.15 9.17 -1.57
N ARG A 73 -0.97 10.39 -2.08
CA ARG A 73 0.08 11.29 -1.63
C ARG A 73 -0.05 11.55 -0.13
N ASP A 74 -1.24 11.91 0.33
CA ASP A 74 -1.51 12.19 1.74
C ASP A 74 -1.36 10.93 2.61
N PHE A 75 -1.86 9.81 2.13
CA PHE A 75 -1.70 8.50 2.77
C PHE A 75 -0.22 8.15 2.96
N LYS A 76 0.59 8.27 1.92
CA LYS A 76 2.02 7.99 1.98
C LYS A 76 2.76 8.93 2.93
N LYS A 77 2.43 10.21 2.90
CA LYS A 77 3.03 11.21 3.80
C LYS A 77 2.74 10.91 5.26
N PHE A 78 1.49 10.60 5.57
CA PHE A 78 1.06 10.27 6.93
C PHE A 78 1.68 8.96 7.43
N THR A 79 1.60 7.89 6.63
CA THR A 79 2.12 6.57 7.02
C THR A 79 3.65 6.57 7.12
N ASN A 80 4.34 7.28 6.23
CA ASN A 80 5.79 7.48 6.32
C ASN A 80 6.17 8.03 7.70
N LYS A 81 5.54 9.13 8.08
CA LYS A 81 5.84 9.79 9.36
C LYS A 81 5.52 8.89 10.55
N LYS A 82 4.37 8.24 10.54
CA LYS A 82 3.92 7.40 11.67
C LYS A 82 4.74 6.12 11.82
N ILE A 83 5.00 5.43 10.70
CA ILE A 83 5.80 4.21 10.71
C ILE A 83 7.22 4.49 11.21
N LEU A 84 7.86 5.53 10.71
CA LEU A 84 9.23 5.85 11.11
C LEU A 84 9.32 6.28 12.57
N LYS A 85 8.31 6.99 13.07
CA LYS A 85 8.25 7.36 14.48
C LYS A 85 8.15 6.14 15.39
N VAL A 86 7.35 5.15 15.01
CA VAL A 86 7.25 3.88 15.76
C VAL A 86 8.54 3.08 15.65
N LEU A 87 9.10 2.99 14.44
CA LEU A 87 10.32 2.22 14.19
C LEU A 87 11.53 2.75 14.98
N GLU A 88 11.65 4.07 15.14
CA GLU A 88 12.76 4.70 15.88
C GLU A 88 12.90 4.19 17.32
N THR A 89 11.80 3.79 17.93
CA THR A 89 11.77 3.35 19.33
C THR A 89 11.34 1.89 19.52
N ASP A 90 11.16 1.14 18.44
CA ASP A 90 10.69 -0.25 18.49
C ASP A 90 11.84 -1.20 18.88
N GLU A 91 11.93 -1.50 20.19
CA GLU A 91 12.94 -2.41 20.72
C GLU A 91 12.73 -3.88 20.32
N HIS A 92 11.53 -4.23 19.84
CA HIS A 92 11.20 -5.59 19.41
C HIS A 92 11.57 -5.86 17.94
N GLU A 93 11.93 -4.81 17.18
CA GLU A 93 12.37 -4.98 15.79
C GLU A 93 13.91 -5.05 15.72
N SER A 94 14.43 -6.26 15.61
CA SER A 94 15.87 -6.51 15.55
C SER A 94 16.56 -5.86 14.34
N ARG A 95 15.82 -5.62 13.26
CA ARG A 95 16.34 -4.99 12.03
C ARG A 95 16.21 -3.47 12.05
N ARG A 96 15.79 -2.89 13.17
CA ARG A 96 15.47 -1.45 13.29
C ARG A 96 16.57 -0.53 12.75
N ILE A 97 17.80 -0.72 13.19
CA ILE A 97 18.94 0.12 12.79
C ILE A 97 19.16 0.02 11.28
N TRP A 98 19.18 -1.20 10.77
CA TRP A 98 19.37 -1.44 9.34
C TRP A 98 18.25 -0.81 8.50
N MET A 99 16.99 -0.98 8.91
CA MET A 99 15.84 -0.39 8.22
C MET A 99 15.91 1.13 8.20
N LEU A 100 16.19 1.75 9.35
CA LEU A 100 16.32 3.21 9.46
C LEU A 100 17.42 3.74 8.55
N ASP A 101 18.56 3.04 8.45
CA ASP A 101 19.64 3.42 7.55
C ASP A 101 19.20 3.39 6.09
N ARG A 102 18.44 2.38 5.67
CA ARG A 102 17.89 2.28 4.31
C ARG A 102 16.96 3.46 3.99
N PHE A 103 16.05 3.77 4.90
CA PHE A 103 15.09 4.86 4.70
C PHE A 103 15.76 6.24 4.74
N ARG A 104 16.78 6.40 5.58
CA ARG A 104 17.57 7.63 5.64
C ARG A 104 18.38 7.83 4.36
N PHE A 105 19.02 6.79 3.88
CA PHE A 105 19.79 6.85 2.63
C PHE A 105 18.91 7.23 1.44
N ALA A 106 17.73 6.62 1.33
CA ALA A 106 16.76 6.95 0.28
C ALA A 106 16.27 8.40 0.37
N GLY A 107 16.07 8.93 1.58
CA GLY A 107 15.67 10.31 1.82
C GLY A 107 16.76 11.33 1.56
N ALA A 108 18.03 10.97 1.79
CA ALA A 108 19.16 11.87 1.64
C ALA A 108 19.38 12.35 0.19
N ASN A 109 18.92 11.57 -0.79
CA ASN A 109 19.05 11.90 -2.21
C ASN A 109 17.91 12.78 -2.75
N ASP A 110 16.95 13.14 -1.91
CA ASP A 110 15.82 13.99 -2.30
C ASP A 110 15.77 15.25 -1.43
N ARG A 111 16.03 16.40 -2.06
CA ARG A 111 16.03 17.71 -1.37
C ARG A 111 14.66 18.10 -0.78
N ARG A 112 13.56 17.46 -1.26
CA ARG A 112 12.21 17.68 -0.75
C ARG A 112 11.95 16.95 0.56
N ILE A 113 12.83 16.01 0.95
CA ILE A 113 12.68 15.14 2.11
C ILE A 113 13.77 15.45 3.11
N THR A 114 13.38 15.82 4.33
CA THR A 114 14.33 16.25 5.36
C THR A 114 14.98 15.11 6.14
N ASN A 115 14.30 13.92 6.24
CA ASN A 115 14.79 12.83 7.08
C ASN A 115 14.81 11.48 6.39
N TYR A 116 13.62 10.88 6.15
CA TYR A 116 13.48 9.51 5.69
C TYR A 116 12.53 9.42 4.51
N ARG A 117 12.80 8.48 3.61
CA ARG A 117 11.84 8.03 2.61
C ARG A 117 11.48 6.56 2.89
N PHE A 118 10.20 6.32 3.15
CA PHE A 118 9.68 4.97 3.41
C PHE A 118 9.13 4.32 2.14
N TRP A 119 8.30 5.03 1.40
CA TRP A 119 7.71 4.57 0.16
C TRP A 119 8.57 4.92 -1.05
N GLN A 120 8.61 4.04 -2.04
CA GLN A 120 9.21 4.36 -3.33
C GLN A 120 8.52 5.56 -3.96
N GLU A 121 9.25 6.32 -4.76
CA GLU A 121 8.75 7.49 -5.46
C GLU A 121 7.68 7.13 -6.49
N GLY A 122 6.71 8.03 -6.66
CA GLY A 122 5.62 7.89 -7.61
C GLY A 122 4.43 7.16 -7.02
N ASN A 123 3.25 7.52 -7.55
CA ASN A 123 2.01 6.81 -7.29
C ASN A 123 1.74 5.96 -8.52
N HIS A 124 2.16 4.71 -8.52
CA HIS A 124 1.93 3.79 -9.63
C HIS A 124 0.42 3.54 -9.76
N ILE A 125 -0.26 4.39 -10.54
CA ILE A 125 -1.70 4.38 -10.76
C ILE A 125 -1.94 3.99 -12.22
N GLU A 126 -2.63 2.88 -12.42
CA GLU A 126 -2.98 2.35 -13.73
C GLU A 126 -4.50 2.37 -13.89
N GLU A 127 -5.00 3.06 -14.91
CA GLU A 127 -6.43 3.13 -15.17
C GLU A 127 -6.96 1.79 -15.70
N ILE A 128 -8.13 1.40 -15.21
CA ILE A 128 -8.80 0.16 -15.61
C ILE A 128 -9.98 0.52 -16.54
N TYR A 129 -9.90 0.13 -17.82
CA TYR A 129 -10.87 0.49 -18.83
C TYR A 129 -11.95 -0.54 -19.08
N THR A 130 -11.68 -1.84 -18.81
CA THR A 130 -12.59 -2.94 -19.15
C THR A 130 -12.88 -3.82 -17.96
N GLN A 131 -14.02 -4.53 -17.99
CA GLN A 131 -14.37 -5.50 -16.96
C GLN A 131 -13.39 -6.67 -16.93
N GLU A 132 -12.93 -7.12 -18.09
CA GLU A 132 -11.95 -8.21 -18.20
C GLU A 132 -10.64 -7.83 -17.50
N PHE A 133 -10.16 -6.61 -17.71
CA PHE A 133 -8.96 -6.10 -17.05
C PHE A 133 -9.16 -5.92 -15.55
N LEU A 134 -10.36 -5.45 -15.14
CA LEU A 134 -10.72 -5.37 -13.72
C LEU A 134 -10.62 -6.73 -13.03
N TRP A 135 -11.23 -7.75 -13.59
CA TRP A 135 -11.18 -9.10 -13.01
C TRP A 135 -9.77 -9.67 -12.99
N GLN A 136 -8.97 -9.38 -14.03
CA GLN A 136 -7.57 -9.76 -14.06
C GLN A 136 -6.79 -9.14 -12.88
N LYS A 137 -7.01 -7.85 -12.60
CA LYS A 137 -6.34 -7.16 -11.49
C LYS A 137 -6.82 -7.64 -10.12
N ILE A 138 -8.12 -7.87 -9.95
CA ILE A 138 -8.66 -8.43 -8.71
C ILE A 138 -8.06 -9.82 -8.45
N ASN A 139 -8.03 -10.67 -9.46
CA ASN A 139 -7.41 -12.00 -9.33
C ASN A 139 -5.92 -11.89 -9.03
N TYR A 140 -5.21 -10.98 -9.67
CA TYR A 140 -3.80 -10.72 -9.40
C TYR A 140 -3.57 -10.35 -7.92
N ILE A 141 -4.39 -9.45 -7.39
CA ILE A 141 -4.35 -9.03 -5.98
C ILE A 141 -4.58 -10.24 -5.06
N HIS A 142 -5.65 -10.99 -5.28
CA HIS A 142 -6.02 -12.10 -4.41
C HIS A 142 -5.02 -13.26 -4.46
N GLN A 143 -4.41 -13.52 -5.60
CA GLN A 143 -3.42 -14.59 -5.77
C GLN A 143 -1.99 -14.17 -5.35
N ASN A 144 -1.76 -12.92 -5.02
CA ASN A 144 -0.42 -12.43 -4.65
C ASN A 144 0.19 -13.24 -3.50
N PRO A 145 -0.51 -13.45 -2.35
CA PRO A 145 0.07 -14.25 -1.26
C PRO A 145 0.23 -15.74 -1.59
N VAL A 146 -0.55 -16.26 -2.53
CA VAL A 146 -0.38 -17.65 -3.01
C VAL A 146 0.87 -17.77 -3.87
N ARG A 147 1.06 -16.84 -4.82
CA ARG A 147 2.29 -16.80 -5.64
C ARG A 147 3.55 -16.60 -4.82
N ALA A 148 3.45 -15.85 -3.72
CA ALA A 148 4.56 -15.64 -2.78
C ALA A 148 4.78 -16.83 -1.84
N GLU A 149 3.99 -17.90 -1.98
CA GLU A 149 4.06 -19.11 -1.16
C GLU A 149 3.85 -18.86 0.34
N ILE A 150 3.10 -17.80 0.69
CA ILE A 150 2.77 -17.48 2.08
C ILE A 150 1.57 -18.31 2.54
N VAL A 151 0.60 -18.50 1.64
CA VAL A 151 -0.61 -19.30 1.86
C VAL A 151 -0.86 -20.21 0.65
N THR A 152 -1.63 -21.27 0.84
CA THR A 152 -2.05 -22.16 -0.26
C THR A 152 -3.32 -21.68 -0.93
N ARG A 153 -4.19 -20.99 -0.19
CA ARG A 153 -5.46 -20.44 -0.71
C ARG A 153 -5.52 -18.95 -0.43
N ALA A 154 -6.02 -18.19 -1.39
CA ALA A 154 -6.08 -16.73 -1.30
C ALA A 154 -6.85 -16.25 -0.05
N GLU A 155 -7.97 -16.90 0.27
CA GLU A 155 -8.83 -16.56 1.40
C GLU A 155 -8.21 -16.82 2.78
N ASP A 156 -7.09 -17.53 2.84
CA ASP A 156 -6.38 -17.77 4.10
C ASP A 156 -5.44 -16.62 4.49
N TYR A 157 -5.25 -15.64 3.60
CA TYR A 157 -4.39 -14.48 3.87
C TYR A 157 -5.22 -13.33 4.46
N LEU A 158 -4.92 -12.98 5.72
CA LEU A 158 -5.73 -12.04 6.50
C LEU A 158 -5.76 -10.61 5.93
N TYR A 159 -4.64 -10.14 5.37
CA TYR A 159 -4.50 -8.76 4.89
C TYR A 159 -4.81 -8.64 3.39
N SER A 160 -5.99 -9.13 3.02
CA SER A 160 -6.48 -9.15 1.64
C SER A 160 -8.01 -9.16 1.61
N SER A 161 -8.57 -8.58 0.56
CA SER A 161 -10.02 -8.66 0.29
C SER A 161 -10.49 -10.03 -0.18
N ALA A 162 -9.61 -10.98 -0.43
CA ALA A 162 -9.99 -12.35 -0.81
C ALA A 162 -10.75 -13.09 0.30
N ILE A 163 -10.63 -12.63 1.54
CA ILE A 163 -11.32 -13.19 2.71
C ILE A 163 -12.82 -12.84 2.74
N ASN A 164 -13.25 -11.84 1.98
CA ASN A 164 -14.64 -11.34 1.97
C ASN A 164 -15.47 -11.98 0.86
#